data_330a49e9a1725c776ff0f541eab7b1f5
#
_entry.id   330a49e9a1725c776ff0f541eab7b1f5
#
_cell.length_a   1.000
_cell.length_b   1.000
_cell.length_c   1.000
_cell.angle_alpha   90.00
_cell.angle_beta   90.00
_cell.angle_gamma   90.00
#
_symmetry.space_group_name_H-M   'P 1'
#
loop_
_entity.id
_entity.type
_entity.pdbx_description
1 polymer ?
#
loop_
_entity_poly.entity_id
_entity_poly.type
_entity_poly.pdbx_seq_one_letter_code
_entity_poly.pdbx_strand_id
1 'polypeptide(L)'
;DLEQLLRRAVAVEDPSEHPIARAIAAGATERLGGVAPESVAAFASHEGLGVSGRIDGDDVIAGRPRLLVERGLVVPGDVAGVVTDAASDGRTAVLVGWGGVARGVFVVADTPKPTSAEAVQRLRDLGLDPVLLTGDNEPAARAVADQVGIERVVAEVLPAEKVGVVRDLQAEGRVVAMVGDG
;
A
#
# COMPACT_ATOMS: atom_id res chain seq x y z
N ASP A 1 18.42 7.93 -13.09
CA ASP A 1 17.55 8.88 -13.79
C ASP A 1 16.11 8.68 -13.33
N LEU A 2 15.52 9.74 -12.75
CA LEU A 2 14.18 9.70 -12.18
C LEU A 2 13.10 9.52 -13.27
N GLU A 3 13.25 10.17 -14.41
CA GLU A 3 12.27 10.07 -15.51
C GLU A 3 12.18 8.63 -16.03
N GLN A 4 13.32 7.97 -16.24
CA GLN A 4 13.34 6.57 -16.67
C GLN A 4 12.72 5.64 -15.63
N LEU A 5 12.99 5.88 -14.33
CA LEU A 5 12.35 5.12 -13.25
C LEU A 5 10.82 5.24 -13.29
N LEU A 6 10.31 6.46 -13.42
CA LEU A 6 8.87 6.72 -13.48
C LEU A 6 8.24 6.07 -14.72
N ARG A 7 8.84 6.20 -15.92
CA ARG A 7 8.33 5.60 -17.16
C ARG A 7 8.23 4.07 -17.04
N ARG A 8 9.29 3.42 -16.56
CA ARG A 8 9.32 1.96 -16.39
C ARG A 8 8.37 1.48 -15.31
N ALA A 9 8.22 2.23 -14.22
CA ALA A 9 7.24 1.92 -13.19
C ALA A 9 5.81 1.97 -13.75
N VAL A 10 5.45 3.04 -14.48
CA VAL A 10 4.13 3.14 -15.14
C VAL A 10 3.93 1.94 -16.06
N ALA A 11 4.88 1.66 -16.95
CA ALA A 11 4.72 0.61 -17.96
C ALA A 11 4.51 -0.78 -17.34
N VAL A 12 5.23 -1.12 -16.25
CA VAL A 12 5.13 -2.44 -15.63
C VAL A 12 3.94 -2.58 -14.66
N GLU A 13 3.47 -1.47 -14.08
CA GLU A 13 2.34 -1.49 -13.13
C GLU A 13 0.98 -1.26 -13.81
N ASP A 14 0.93 -0.56 -14.95
CA ASP A 14 -0.32 -0.24 -15.66
C ASP A 14 -1.19 -1.46 -16.01
N PRO A 15 -0.63 -2.61 -16.44
CA PRO A 15 -1.44 -3.80 -16.71
C PRO A 15 -2.02 -4.48 -15.45
N SER A 16 -1.60 -4.06 -14.26
CA SER A 16 -2.03 -4.66 -12.99
C SER A 16 -3.32 -4.00 -12.47
N GLU A 17 -4.27 -4.83 -12.05
CA GLU A 17 -5.50 -4.34 -11.41
C GLU A 17 -5.35 -4.08 -9.91
N HIS A 18 -4.19 -4.38 -9.33
CA HIS A 18 -3.96 -4.22 -7.90
C HIS A 18 -4.00 -2.73 -7.47
N PRO A 19 -4.67 -2.37 -6.35
CA PRO A 19 -4.78 -0.97 -5.91
C PRO A 19 -3.44 -0.23 -5.79
N ILE A 20 -2.41 -0.88 -5.25
CA ILE A 20 -1.05 -0.32 -5.12
C ILE A 20 -0.45 -0.04 -6.50
N ALA A 21 -0.58 -0.95 -7.46
CA ALA A 21 -0.10 -0.78 -8.82
C ALA A 21 -0.75 0.44 -9.49
N ARG A 22 -2.06 0.56 -9.37
CA ARG A 22 -2.81 1.73 -9.88
C ARG A 22 -2.37 3.03 -9.22
N ALA A 23 -2.11 3.03 -7.92
CA ALA A 23 -1.62 4.21 -7.21
C ALA A 23 -0.22 4.64 -7.70
N ILE A 24 0.68 3.67 -7.92
CA ILE A 24 2.02 3.91 -8.46
C ILE A 24 1.93 4.44 -9.89
N ALA A 25 1.17 3.77 -10.77
CA ALA A 25 1.00 4.18 -12.16
C ALA A 25 0.40 5.59 -12.26
N ALA A 26 -0.64 5.89 -11.49
CA ALA A 26 -1.27 7.22 -11.46
C ALA A 26 -0.29 8.30 -10.98
N GLY A 27 0.36 8.12 -9.83
CA GLY A 27 1.28 9.10 -9.26
C GLY A 27 2.54 9.31 -10.12
N ALA A 28 3.04 8.26 -10.79
CA ALA A 28 4.17 8.37 -11.71
C ALA A 28 3.75 9.08 -13.02
N THR A 29 2.57 8.77 -13.56
CA THR A 29 2.02 9.44 -14.75
C THR A 29 1.80 10.92 -14.51
N GLU A 30 1.27 11.32 -13.37
CA GLU A 30 1.09 12.72 -12.98
C GLU A 30 2.44 13.46 -12.97
N ARG A 31 3.48 12.87 -12.37
CA ARG A 31 4.83 13.45 -12.33
C ARG A 31 5.50 13.55 -13.71
N LEU A 32 5.12 12.69 -14.63
CA LEU A 32 5.57 12.72 -16.04
C LEU A 32 4.78 13.70 -16.92
N GLY A 33 3.78 14.40 -16.37
CA GLY A 33 2.94 15.32 -17.14
C GLY A 33 1.95 14.63 -18.08
N GLY A 34 1.53 13.42 -17.77
CA GLY A 34 0.50 12.69 -18.52
C GLY A 34 1.04 11.92 -19.74
N VAL A 35 2.29 11.51 -19.72
CA VAL A 35 2.91 10.71 -20.79
C VAL A 35 2.29 9.32 -20.82
N ALA A 36 1.95 8.82 -22.01
CA ALA A 36 1.44 7.46 -22.19
C ALA A 36 2.49 6.40 -21.74
N PRO A 37 2.05 5.27 -21.15
CA PRO A 37 2.96 4.21 -20.75
C PRO A 37 3.68 3.59 -21.95
N GLU A 38 4.93 3.18 -21.72
CA GLU A 38 5.69 2.39 -22.68
C GLU A 38 5.07 0.99 -22.83
N SER A 39 5.30 0.35 -23.97
CA SER A 39 4.82 -1.01 -24.18
C SER A 39 5.60 -2.01 -23.32
N VAL A 40 4.88 -2.83 -22.56
CA VAL A 40 5.47 -3.93 -21.81
C VAL A 40 5.22 -5.26 -22.53
N ALA A 41 6.26 -6.06 -22.67
CA ALA A 41 6.17 -7.43 -23.15
C ALA A 41 6.38 -8.42 -21.99
N ALA A 42 5.89 -9.66 -22.14
CA ALA A 42 6.07 -10.74 -21.17
C ALA A 42 5.66 -10.34 -19.74
N PHE A 43 4.58 -9.55 -19.61
CA PHE A 43 4.02 -9.19 -18.30
C PHE A 43 3.69 -10.44 -17.47
N ALA A 44 4.08 -10.41 -16.20
CA ALA A 44 3.74 -11.45 -15.24
C ALA A 44 3.42 -10.85 -13.86
N SER A 45 2.32 -11.31 -13.28
CA SER A 45 1.98 -11.01 -11.88
C SER A 45 2.53 -12.08 -10.95
N HIS A 46 3.13 -11.66 -9.83
CA HIS A 46 3.67 -12.52 -8.78
C HIS A 46 2.83 -12.31 -7.53
N GLU A 47 1.96 -13.27 -7.24
CA GLU A 47 0.94 -13.16 -6.18
C GLU A 47 1.54 -12.71 -4.84
N GLY A 48 1.00 -11.59 -4.31
CA GLY A 48 1.46 -10.99 -3.05
C GLY A 48 2.86 -10.38 -3.06
N LEU A 49 3.60 -10.43 -4.19
CA LEU A 49 4.98 -9.96 -4.27
C LEU A 49 5.18 -8.78 -5.23
N GLY A 50 4.43 -8.70 -6.33
CA GLY A 50 4.58 -7.64 -7.31
C GLY A 50 4.38 -8.11 -8.75
N VAL A 51 4.96 -7.38 -9.68
CA VAL A 51 4.84 -7.60 -11.13
C VAL A 51 6.21 -7.57 -11.81
N SER A 52 6.29 -8.14 -13.01
CA SER A 52 7.47 -8.04 -13.88
C SER A 52 7.07 -7.94 -15.33
N GLY A 53 7.94 -7.40 -16.16
CA GLY A 53 7.75 -7.32 -17.59
C GLY A 53 9.03 -6.92 -18.32
N ARG A 54 9.02 -6.99 -19.65
CA ARG A 54 10.15 -6.60 -20.48
C ARG A 54 9.87 -5.29 -21.17
N ILE A 55 10.75 -4.31 -20.99
CA ILE A 55 10.66 -2.96 -21.55
C ILE A 55 12.01 -2.66 -22.21
N ASP A 56 12.02 -2.37 -23.51
CA ASP A 56 13.23 -2.08 -24.30
C ASP A 56 14.35 -3.13 -24.16
N GLY A 57 13.98 -4.40 -23.98
CA GLY A 57 14.92 -5.50 -23.83
C GLY A 57 15.37 -5.76 -22.39
N ASP A 58 15.10 -4.88 -21.44
CA ASP A 58 15.38 -5.05 -20.02
C ASP A 58 14.22 -5.78 -19.31
N ASP A 59 14.54 -6.72 -18.43
CA ASP A 59 13.59 -7.29 -17.50
C ASP A 59 13.41 -6.31 -16.33
N VAL A 60 12.23 -5.68 -16.26
CA VAL A 60 11.83 -4.72 -15.23
C VAL A 60 10.97 -5.43 -14.20
N ILE A 61 11.26 -5.20 -12.93
CA ILE A 61 10.54 -5.80 -11.80
C ILE A 61 10.07 -4.69 -10.88
N ALA A 62 8.79 -4.71 -10.53
CA ALA A 62 8.23 -3.83 -9.51
C ALA A 62 7.58 -4.69 -8.41
N GLY A 63 7.93 -4.47 -7.14
CA GLY A 63 7.38 -5.28 -6.07
C GLY A 63 8.07 -5.15 -4.72
N ARG A 64 7.72 -6.06 -3.83
CA ARG A 64 8.33 -6.15 -2.51
C ARG A 64 9.83 -6.47 -2.62
N PRO A 65 10.65 -6.05 -1.65
CA PRO A 65 12.10 -6.35 -1.64
C PRO A 65 12.43 -7.82 -1.90
N ARG A 66 11.62 -8.70 -1.34
CA ARG A 66 11.77 -10.15 -1.50
C ARG A 66 11.74 -10.57 -2.98
N LEU A 67 10.81 -10.05 -3.78
CA LEU A 67 10.71 -10.39 -5.20
C LEU A 67 11.99 -10.01 -5.96
N LEU A 68 12.52 -8.79 -5.71
CA LEU A 68 13.72 -8.32 -6.39
C LEU A 68 14.93 -9.19 -6.03
N VAL A 69 15.09 -9.54 -4.76
CA VAL A 69 16.20 -10.41 -4.28
C VAL A 69 16.07 -11.82 -4.88
N GLU A 70 14.89 -12.42 -4.89
CA GLU A 70 14.63 -13.74 -5.50
C GLU A 70 14.91 -13.73 -7.01
N ARG A 71 14.79 -12.58 -7.66
CA ARG A 71 15.15 -12.38 -9.08
C ARG A 71 16.60 -11.94 -9.30
N GLY A 72 17.42 -11.95 -8.25
CA GLY A 72 18.84 -11.66 -8.33
C GLY A 72 19.23 -10.19 -8.42
N LEU A 73 18.30 -9.28 -8.11
CA LEU A 73 18.61 -7.85 -8.05
C LEU A 73 19.23 -7.47 -6.71
N VAL A 74 20.26 -6.65 -6.76
CA VAL A 74 20.86 -6.04 -5.58
C VAL A 74 20.00 -4.86 -5.14
N VAL A 75 19.72 -4.76 -3.84
CA VAL A 75 19.05 -3.59 -3.25
C VAL A 75 20.12 -2.71 -2.59
N PRO A 76 20.41 -1.52 -3.11
CA PRO A 76 21.38 -0.60 -2.50
C PRO A 76 20.97 -0.17 -1.10
N GLY A 77 21.95 0.16 -0.24
CA GLY A 77 21.70 0.46 1.17
C GLY A 77 20.81 1.69 1.41
N ASP A 78 20.92 2.70 0.57
CA ASP A 78 20.07 3.90 0.59
C ASP A 78 18.61 3.56 0.27
N VAL A 79 18.37 2.68 -0.72
CA VAL A 79 17.03 2.18 -1.07
C VAL A 79 16.48 1.31 0.07
N ALA A 80 17.31 0.43 0.65
CA ALA A 80 16.92 -0.42 1.76
C ALA A 80 16.53 0.40 3.02
N GLY A 81 17.22 1.51 3.28
CA GLY A 81 16.89 2.45 4.35
C GLY A 81 15.47 3.01 4.20
N VAL A 82 15.12 3.51 3.01
CA VAL A 82 13.77 4.02 2.73
C VAL A 82 12.69 2.95 2.91
N VAL A 83 12.98 1.69 2.54
CA VAL A 83 12.05 0.57 2.77
C VAL A 83 11.81 0.34 4.26
N THR A 84 12.87 0.38 5.06
CA THR A 84 12.78 0.19 6.52
C THR A 84 11.99 1.32 7.17
N ASP A 85 12.26 2.57 6.79
CA ASP A 85 11.56 3.74 7.31
C ASP A 85 10.06 3.70 6.93
N ALA A 86 9.76 3.36 5.67
CA ALA A 86 8.39 3.22 5.22
C ALA A 86 7.63 2.13 6.02
N ALA A 87 8.27 0.98 6.27
CA ALA A 87 7.68 -0.09 7.06
C ALA A 87 7.44 0.33 8.52
N SER A 88 8.36 1.11 9.11
CA SER A 88 8.23 1.63 10.47
C SER A 88 7.06 2.61 10.60
N ASP A 89 6.78 3.37 9.52
CA ASP A 89 5.65 4.30 9.43
C ASP A 89 4.35 3.61 8.96
N GLY A 90 4.36 2.29 8.80
CA GLY A 90 3.21 1.52 8.31
C GLY A 90 2.84 1.76 6.85
N ARG A 91 3.77 2.28 6.07
CA ARG A 91 3.57 2.52 4.64
C ARG A 91 4.09 1.34 3.81
N THR A 92 3.53 1.13 2.64
CA THR A 92 3.97 0.08 1.72
C THR A 92 5.07 0.60 0.80
N ALA A 93 6.24 -0.05 0.82
CA ALA A 93 7.33 0.24 -0.11
C ALA A 93 7.33 -0.78 -1.26
N VAL A 94 7.30 -0.26 -2.50
CA VAL A 94 7.43 -1.03 -3.74
C VAL A 94 8.72 -0.59 -4.43
N LEU A 95 9.62 -1.53 -4.62
CA LEU A 95 10.87 -1.29 -5.33
C LEU A 95 10.67 -1.50 -6.82
N VAL A 96 11.36 -0.70 -7.63
CA VAL A 96 11.45 -0.91 -9.07
C VAL A 96 12.92 -1.08 -9.46
N GLY A 97 13.20 -2.14 -10.22
CA GLY A 97 14.57 -2.46 -10.60
C GLY A 97 14.70 -3.14 -11.96
N TRP A 98 15.86 -3.00 -12.56
CA TRP A 98 16.29 -3.64 -13.81
C TRP A 98 17.82 -3.63 -13.91
N GLY A 99 18.37 -4.45 -14.81
CA GLY A 99 19.83 -4.52 -14.99
C GLY A 99 20.54 -4.98 -13.71
N GLY A 100 19.93 -5.89 -12.94
CA GLY A 100 20.53 -6.49 -11.75
C GLY A 100 20.50 -5.63 -10.49
N VAL A 101 19.84 -4.45 -10.49
CA VAL A 101 19.82 -3.56 -9.32
C VAL A 101 18.46 -2.88 -9.15
N ALA A 102 18.01 -2.70 -7.91
CA ALA A 102 16.88 -1.82 -7.56
C ALA A 102 17.28 -0.36 -7.80
N ARG A 103 16.51 0.33 -8.60
CA ARG A 103 16.78 1.70 -9.06
C ARG A 103 16.05 2.77 -8.27
N GLY A 104 14.97 2.38 -7.60
CA GLY A 104 14.19 3.29 -6.77
C GLY A 104 13.08 2.59 -6.01
N VAL A 105 12.41 3.37 -5.19
CA VAL A 105 11.32 2.93 -4.32
C VAL A 105 10.14 3.89 -4.44
N PHE A 106 8.95 3.32 -4.55
CA PHE A 106 7.68 4.02 -4.41
C PHE A 106 7.12 3.71 -3.02
N VAL A 107 6.83 4.73 -2.26
CA VAL A 107 6.18 4.58 -0.95
C VAL A 107 4.72 4.95 -1.13
N VAL A 108 3.86 3.96 -0.93
CA VAL A 108 2.40 4.10 -1.02
C VAL A 108 1.85 4.08 0.40
N ALA A 109 1.02 5.06 0.71
CA ALA A 109 0.29 5.13 1.97
C ALA A 109 -1.20 5.18 1.68
N ASP A 110 -1.99 4.46 2.45
CA ASP A 110 -3.44 4.69 2.45
C ASP A 110 -3.70 6.05 3.07
N THR A 111 -4.35 6.90 2.30
CA THR A 111 -4.78 8.21 2.81
C THR A 111 -6.28 8.15 3.05
N PRO A 112 -6.74 8.40 4.28
CA PRO A 112 -8.15 8.51 4.56
C PRO A 112 -8.81 9.53 3.64
N LYS A 113 -10.03 9.25 3.19
CA LYS A 113 -10.80 10.22 2.39
C LYS A 113 -10.93 11.53 3.17
N PRO A 114 -10.90 12.70 2.52
CA PRO A 114 -11.03 13.99 3.20
C PRO A 114 -12.27 14.09 4.10
N THR A 115 -13.33 13.36 3.75
CA THR A 115 -14.59 13.31 4.51
C THR A 115 -14.58 12.34 5.69
N SER A 116 -13.52 11.53 5.87
CA SER A 116 -13.50 10.48 6.91
C SER A 116 -13.47 11.07 8.33
N ALA A 117 -12.67 12.10 8.56
CA ALA A 117 -12.61 12.76 9.86
C ALA A 117 -13.97 13.38 10.24
N GLU A 118 -14.65 14.03 9.28
CA GLU A 118 -15.99 14.58 9.51
C GLU A 118 -17.02 13.47 9.81
N ALA A 119 -16.95 12.34 9.09
CA ALA A 119 -17.84 11.22 9.33
C ALA A 119 -17.63 10.61 10.72
N VAL A 120 -16.39 10.44 11.16
CA VAL A 120 -16.04 9.96 12.51
C VAL A 120 -16.58 10.93 13.57
N GLN A 121 -16.42 12.25 13.38
CA GLN A 121 -16.95 13.23 14.31
C GLN A 121 -18.48 13.18 14.40
N ARG A 122 -19.16 13.04 13.28
CA ARG A 122 -20.65 12.88 13.27
C ARG A 122 -21.11 11.62 14.02
N LEU A 123 -20.36 10.50 13.91
CA LEU A 123 -20.66 9.30 14.69
C LEU A 123 -20.55 9.57 16.20
N ARG A 124 -19.53 10.29 16.63
CA ARG A 124 -19.36 10.69 18.03
C ARG A 124 -20.48 11.61 18.52
N ASP A 125 -20.89 12.57 17.70
CA ASP A 125 -21.99 13.49 18.03
C ASP A 125 -23.32 12.74 18.22
N LEU A 126 -23.48 11.58 17.57
CA LEU A 126 -24.60 10.65 17.76
C LEU A 126 -24.45 9.72 18.98
N GLY A 127 -23.37 9.87 19.76
CA GLY A 127 -23.10 9.04 20.94
C GLY A 127 -22.54 7.65 20.59
N LEU A 128 -22.04 7.47 19.36
CA LEU A 128 -21.36 6.25 18.93
C LEU A 128 -19.87 6.35 19.22
N ASP A 129 -19.23 5.22 19.54
CA ASP A 129 -17.82 5.10 19.87
C ASP A 129 -17.08 4.38 18.70
N PRO A 130 -16.44 5.12 17.77
CA PRO A 130 -15.76 4.53 16.62
C PRO A 130 -14.55 3.73 17.04
N VAL A 131 -14.38 2.53 16.46
CA VAL A 131 -13.22 1.64 16.64
C VAL A 131 -12.65 1.32 15.28
N LEU A 132 -11.36 1.53 15.08
CA LEU A 132 -10.65 1.08 13.89
C LEU A 132 -10.23 -0.38 14.07
N LEU A 133 -10.74 -1.26 13.19
CA LEU A 133 -10.40 -2.68 13.16
C LEU A 133 -9.76 -3.04 11.82
N THR A 134 -8.46 -3.33 11.82
CA THR A 134 -7.68 -3.55 10.60
C THR A 134 -6.72 -4.72 10.69
N GLY A 135 -6.35 -5.29 9.54
CA GLY A 135 -5.27 -6.26 9.41
C GLY A 135 -3.88 -5.62 9.24
N ASP A 136 -3.81 -4.29 9.13
CA ASP A 136 -2.53 -3.58 9.04
C ASP A 136 -1.77 -3.64 10.36
N ASN A 137 -0.45 -3.35 10.29
CA ASN A 137 0.36 -3.25 11.50
C ASN A 137 -0.07 -2.07 12.38
N GLU A 138 0.24 -2.14 13.68
CA GLU A 138 -0.20 -1.14 14.65
C GLU A 138 0.27 0.29 14.32
N PRO A 139 1.52 0.57 13.89
CA PRO A 139 1.95 1.91 13.49
C PRO A 139 1.10 2.52 12.35
N ALA A 140 0.79 1.73 11.30
CA ALA A 140 -0.06 2.17 10.20
C ALA A 140 -1.48 2.49 10.68
N ALA A 141 -2.07 1.57 11.45
CA ALA A 141 -3.40 1.73 12.00
C ALA A 141 -3.50 2.96 12.89
N ARG A 142 -2.52 3.21 13.75
CA ARG A 142 -2.44 4.42 14.59
C ARG A 142 -2.36 5.69 13.75
N ALA A 143 -1.50 5.74 12.73
CA ALA A 143 -1.36 6.90 11.87
C ALA A 143 -2.66 7.26 11.16
N VAL A 144 -3.43 6.26 10.70
CA VAL A 144 -4.76 6.47 10.11
C VAL A 144 -5.76 6.93 11.17
N ALA A 145 -5.80 6.27 12.33
CA ALA A 145 -6.71 6.59 13.42
C ALA A 145 -6.55 8.03 13.91
N ASP A 146 -5.31 8.48 14.07
CA ASP A 146 -4.99 9.86 14.48
C ASP A 146 -5.48 10.88 13.46
N GLN A 147 -5.31 10.60 12.15
CA GLN A 147 -5.78 11.50 11.08
C GLN A 147 -7.30 11.66 11.06
N VAL A 148 -8.04 10.60 11.37
CA VAL A 148 -9.52 10.62 11.36
C VAL A 148 -10.13 10.83 12.74
N GLY A 149 -9.31 10.89 13.78
CA GLY A 149 -9.74 11.12 15.16
C GLY A 149 -10.30 9.89 15.86
N ILE A 150 -9.94 8.66 15.50
CA ILE A 150 -10.35 7.42 16.21
C ILE A 150 -9.35 7.10 17.32
N GLU A 151 -9.82 6.92 18.56
CA GLU A 151 -8.97 6.64 19.71
C GLU A 151 -8.68 5.14 19.91
N ARG A 152 -9.71 4.30 19.67
CA ARG A 152 -9.58 2.85 19.85
C ARG A 152 -9.19 2.16 18.55
N VAL A 153 -8.01 1.53 18.56
CA VAL A 153 -7.47 0.78 17.42
C VAL A 153 -7.29 -0.67 17.83
N VAL A 154 -7.69 -1.58 16.93
CA VAL A 154 -7.41 -3.02 17.01
C VAL A 154 -6.75 -3.40 15.67
N ALA A 155 -5.44 -3.51 15.70
CA ALA A 155 -4.59 -3.77 14.53
C ALA A 155 -4.19 -5.25 14.44
N GLU A 156 -3.56 -5.64 13.32
CA GLU A 156 -3.00 -6.99 13.07
C GLU A 156 -4.02 -8.13 13.16
N VAL A 157 -5.30 -7.82 12.92
CA VAL A 157 -6.40 -8.79 13.04
C VAL A 157 -6.62 -9.51 11.72
N LEU A 158 -6.47 -10.83 11.73
CA LEU A 158 -6.76 -11.66 10.56
C LEU A 158 -8.28 -11.63 10.24
N PRO A 159 -8.67 -11.81 8.96
CA PRO A 159 -10.08 -11.78 8.58
C PRO A 159 -10.97 -12.70 9.41
N ALA A 160 -10.49 -13.90 9.76
CA ALA A 160 -11.21 -14.86 10.60
C ALA A 160 -11.39 -14.41 12.06
N GLU A 161 -10.52 -13.54 12.55
CA GLU A 161 -10.51 -13.07 13.95
C GLU A 161 -11.38 -11.82 14.15
N LYS A 162 -11.71 -11.08 13.10
CA LYS A 162 -12.53 -9.87 13.17
C LYS A 162 -13.88 -10.12 13.86
N VAL A 163 -14.48 -11.29 13.62
CA VAL A 163 -15.73 -11.71 14.29
C VAL A 163 -15.53 -11.86 15.80
N GLY A 164 -14.36 -12.34 16.22
CA GLY A 164 -13.99 -12.45 17.64
C GLY A 164 -14.00 -11.09 18.33
N VAL A 165 -13.33 -10.10 17.74
CA VAL A 165 -13.28 -8.73 18.27
C VAL A 165 -14.69 -8.13 18.42
N VAL A 166 -15.59 -8.36 17.45
CA VAL A 166 -16.97 -7.90 17.54
C VAL A 166 -17.70 -8.57 18.73
N ARG A 167 -17.50 -9.88 18.93
CA ARG A 167 -18.10 -10.62 20.04
C ARG A 167 -17.58 -10.14 21.40
N ASP A 168 -16.30 -9.83 21.49
CA ASP A 168 -15.71 -9.29 22.73
C ASP A 168 -16.32 -7.95 23.09
N LEU A 169 -16.48 -7.05 22.11
CA LEU A 169 -17.18 -5.78 22.31
C LEU A 169 -18.63 -5.96 22.73
N GLN A 170 -19.33 -6.94 22.17
CA GLN A 170 -20.70 -7.29 22.56
C GLN A 170 -20.76 -7.86 23.98
N ALA A 171 -19.78 -8.66 24.39
CA ALA A 171 -19.67 -9.19 25.74
C ALA A 171 -19.43 -8.08 26.79
N GLU A 172 -18.82 -6.95 26.38
CA GLU A 172 -18.73 -5.71 27.18
C GLU A 172 -20.10 -5.00 27.34
N GLY A 173 -21.17 -5.54 26.77
CA GLY A 173 -22.52 -4.94 26.80
C GLY A 173 -22.76 -3.88 25.73
N ARG A 174 -21.90 -3.76 24.74
CA ARG A 174 -22.02 -2.78 23.64
C ARG A 174 -22.92 -3.31 22.52
N VAL A 175 -23.65 -2.43 21.87
CA VAL A 175 -24.31 -2.70 20.59
C VAL A 175 -23.33 -2.32 19.49
N VAL A 176 -22.91 -3.30 18.70
CA VAL A 176 -21.82 -3.15 17.71
C VAL A 176 -22.39 -3.19 16.30
N ALA A 177 -22.08 -2.17 15.50
CA ALA A 177 -22.23 -2.19 14.05
C ALA A 177 -20.83 -2.29 13.40
N MET A 178 -20.66 -3.21 12.45
CA MET A 178 -19.44 -3.33 11.66
C MET A 178 -19.68 -2.75 10.27
N VAL A 179 -18.81 -1.87 9.83
CA VAL A 179 -18.84 -1.24 8.51
C VAL A 179 -17.54 -1.57 7.79
N GLY A 180 -17.65 -2.01 6.55
CA GLY A 180 -16.51 -2.34 5.71
C GLY A 180 -16.98 -2.67 4.30
N ASP A 181 -16.06 -2.73 3.38
CA ASP A 181 -16.29 -3.04 1.96
C ASP A 181 -15.96 -4.50 1.59
N GLY A 182 -15.73 -5.35 2.59
CA GLY A 182 -15.52 -6.80 2.45
C GLY A 182 -14.14 -7.26 2.82
#